data_a8c15687a3cf5e4e2b7a6d62e11fd416
#
_entry.id   a8c15687a3cf5e4e2b7a6d62e11fd416
#
_cell.length_a   1.000
_cell.length_b   1.000
_cell.length_c   1.000
_cell.angle_alpha   90.00
_cell.angle_beta   90.00
_cell.angle_gamma   90.00
#
_symmetry.space_group_name_H-M   'P 1'
#
loop_
_entity.id
_entity.type
_entity.pdbx_description
1 polymer ?
#
loop_
_entity_poly.entity_id
_entity_poly.type
_entity_poly.pdbx_seq_one_letter_code
_entity_poly.pdbx_strand_id
1 'polypeptide(L)'
;MDLQELLLRLLKAELVIGSSAILWREIIGNGFGLASAILGMRRKVAAWPIGIVGNVLLFTVFVGSAIGGPFNTPQQLNLWGQAGRQVFFIAVSVYGWVRWYQYRKSHAAEGVGVRPKWAGASGRIQLLVGAVALTTLFYFVLKALGSWGPLADAWILTGSILATYGMARGWVEFWLIWISVDLVGVPTLLRAGLYPSALLYAVYGVFVIWGFVVWLRLARNEGPDGADDPSVQAVGA
;
A
#
# COMPACT_ATOMS: atom_id res chain seq x y z
N MET A 1 3.47 36.68 -9.84
CA MET A 1 3.81 35.24 -10.02
C MET A 1 2.57 34.57 -10.53
N ASP A 2 2.64 34.02 -11.72
CA ASP A 2 1.50 33.31 -12.34
C ASP A 2 1.28 31.97 -11.60
N LEU A 3 0.03 31.51 -11.56
CA LEU A 3 -0.36 30.23 -10.94
C LEU A 3 0.46 29.06 -11.53
N GLN A 4 0.72 29.10 -12.82
CA GLN A 4 1.55 28.11 -13.52
C GLN A 4 2.99 28.09 -12.99
N GLU A 5 3.59 29.26 -12.79
CA GLU A 5 4.95 29.38 -12.23
C GLU A 5 5.01 28.86 -10.80
N LEU A 6 4.00 29.17 -9.98
CA LEU A 6 3.90 28.66 -8.61
C LEU A 6 3.79 27.14 -8.58
N LEU A 7 2.92 26.54 -9.41
CA LEU A 7 2.77 25.10 -9.50
C LEU A 7 4.06 24.41 -9.96
N LEU A 8 4.78 24.97 -10.93
CA LEU A 8 6.06 24.42 -11.38
C LEU A 8 7.14 24.47 -10.29
N ARG A 9 7.18 25.56 -9.51
CA ARG A 9 8.11 25.66 -8.38
C ARG A 9 7.79 24.63 -7.29
N LEU A 10 6.52 24.44 -6.97
CA LEU A 10 6.10 23.42 -5.97
C LEU A 10 6.42 22.00 -6.46
N LEU A 11 6.20 21.71 -7.74
CA LEU A 11 6.53 20.40 -8.33
C LEU A 11 8.03 20.10 -8.32
N LYS A 12 8.87 21.14 -8.43
CA LYS A 12 10.33 21.01 -8.45
C LYS A 12 10.99 21.25 -7.08
N ALA A 13 10.21 21.56 -6.04
CA ALA A 13 10.75 21.81 -4.72
C ALA A 13 11.45 20.56 -4.16
N GLU A 14 12.68 20.74 -3.72
CA GLU A 14 13.57 19.69 -3.24
C GLU A 14 14.07 19.97 -1.83
N LEU A 15 14.24 18.92 -1.05
CA LEU A 15 14.97 18.91 0.19
C LEU A 15 16.36 18.33 -0.08
N VAL A 16 17.39 19.13 0.08
CA VAL A 16 18.78 18.68 -0.12
C VAL A 16 19.37 18.29 1.24
N ILE A 17 19.80 17.02 1.36
CA ILE A 17 20.47 16.49 2.54
C ILE A 17 21.80 15.89 2.10
N GLY A 18 22.90 16.57 2.40
CA GLY A 18 24.23 16.17 1.93
C GLY A 18 24.30 16.21 0.39
N SER A 19 24.63 15.08 -0.23
CA SER A 19 24.66 14.91 -1.68
C SER A 19 23.35 14.43 -2.30
N SER A 20 22.31 14.21 -1.50
CA SER A 20 21.02 13.66 -1.96
C SER A 20 19.96 14.75 -2.02
N ALA A 21 19.27 14.85 -3.17
CA ALA A 21 18.10 15.70 -3.34
C ALA A 21 16.84 14.83 -3.36
N ILE A 22 15.88 15.14 -2.49
CA ILE A 22 14.61 14.44 -2.35
C ILE A 22 13.49 15.41 -2.66
N LEU A 23 12.59 15.04 -3.57
CA LEU A 23 11.44 15.88 -3.91
C LEU A 23 10.43 15.97 -2.77
N TRP A 24 9.95 17.16 -2.46
CA TRP A 24 8.89 17.34 -1.46
C TRP A 24 7.64 16.52 -1.78
N ARG A 25 7.28 16.38 -3.05
CA ARG A 25 6.13 15.55 -3.47
C ARG A 25 6.34 14.06 -3.16
N GLU A 26 7.58 13.57 -3.11
CA GLU A 26 7.90 12.22 -2.66
C GLU A 26 7.70 12.07 -1.15
N ILE A 27 8.21 13.03 -0.37
CA ILE A 27 8.04 13.04 1.10
C ILE A 27 6.56 13.12 1.46
N ILE A 28 5.82 14.05 0.85
CA ILE A 28 4.39 14.24 1.09
C ILE A 28 3.60 13.02 0.64
N GLY A 29 3.90 12.45 -0.54
CA GLY A 29 3.26 11.24 -1.06
C GLY A 29 3.42 10.04 -0.12
N ASN A 30 4.63 9.82 0.41
CA ASN A 30 4.88 8.79 1.42
C ASN A 30 4.17 9.09 2.75
N GLY A 31 4.10 10.37 3.16
CA GLY A 31 3.32 10.79 4.33
C GLY A 31 1.83 10.47 4.20
N PHE A 32 1.23 10.72 3.04
CA PHE A 32 -0.15 10.30 2.73
C PHE A 32 -0.30 8.78 2.72
N GLY A 33 0.69 8.04 2.22
CA GLY A 33 0.72 6.58 2.27
C GLY A 33 0.68 6.06 3.70
N LEU A 34 1.52 6.60 4.58
CA LEU A 34 1.55 6.25 6.01
C LEU A 34 0.22 6.60 6.71
N ALA A 35 -0.31 7.80 6.47
CA ALA A 35 -1.61 8.21 7.01
C ALA A 35 -2.74 7.29 6.55
N SER A 36 -2.74 6.89 5.27
CA SER A 36 -3.67 5.91 4.71
C SER A 36 -3.57 4.56 5.43
N ALA A 37 -2.36 4.07 5.66
CA ALA A 37 -2.14 2.79 6.36
C ALA A 37 -2.67 2.83 7.80
N ILE A 38 -2.40 3.91 8.55
CA ILE A 38 -2.92 4.11 9.91
C ILE A 38 -4.46 4.15 9.93
N LEU A 39 -5.06 4.88 9.00
CA LEU A 39 -6.52 4.95 8.87
C LEU A 39 -7.12 3.61 8.45
N GLY A 40 -6.44 2.87 7.59
CA GLY A 40 -6.82 1.52 7.16
C GLY A 40 -6.80 0.52 8.31
N MET A 41 -5.77 0.56 9.15
CA MET A 41 -5.71 -0.23 10.38
C MET A 41 -6.91 0.08 11.31
N ARG A 42 -7.31 1.37 11.38
CA ARG A 42 -8.49 1.83 12.13
C ARG A 42 -9.81 1.63 11.38
N ARG A 43 -9.82 0.97 10.25
CA ARG A 43 -11.01 0.69 9.40
C ARG A 43 -11.76 1.95 8.95
N LYS A 44 -11.08 3.10 8.84
CA LYS A 44 -11.69 4.35 8.42
C LYS A 44 -11.74 4.44 6.89
N VAL A 45 -12.91 4.77 6.34
CA VAL A 45 -13.11 4.93 4.88
C VAL A 45 -12.15 5.96 4.28
N ALA A 46 -11.77 6.98 5.05
CA ALA A 46 -10.82 8.02 4.63
C ALA A 46 -9.42 7.47 4.26
N ALA A 47 -9.08 6.24 4.66
CA ALA A 47 -7.84 5.59 4.24
C ALA A 47 -7.68 5.60 2.71
N TRP A 48 -8.74 5.32 1.99
CA TRP A 48 -8.72 5.17 0.54
C TRP A 48 -8.44 6.47 -0.22
N PRO A 49 -9.23 7.56 -0.06
CA PRO A 49 -8.94 8.81 -0.76
C PRO A 49 -7.59 9.41 -0.36
N ILE A 50 -7.17 9.28 0.91
CA ILE A 50 -5.84 9.72 1.37
C ILE A 50 -4.74 8.92 0.67
N GLY A 51 -4.90 7.59 0.56
CA GLY A 51 -3.98 6.74 -0.19
C GLY A 51 -3.92 7.08 -1.68
N ILE A 52 -5.06 7.40 -2.31
CA ILE A 52 -5.10 7.84 -3.71
C ILE A 52 -4.26 9.11 -3.91
N VAL A 53 -4.41 10.11 -3.03
CA VAL A 53 -3.60 11.34 -3.10
C VAL A 53 -2.11 11.03 -3.03
N GLY A 54 -1.70 10.17 -2.09
CA GLY A 54 -0.31 9.72 -1.96
C GLY A 54 0.20 9.03 -3.23
N ASN A 55 -0.58 8.10 -3.77
CA ASN A 55 -0.22 7.36 -4.98
C ASN A 55 -0.13 8.27 -6.23
N VAL A 56 -1.01 9.27 -6.36
CA VAL A 56 -0.94 10.26 -7.44
C VAL A 56 0.35 11.08 -7.34
N LEU A 57 0.70 11.56 -6.14
CA LEU A 57 1.95 12.29 -5.93
C LEU A 57 3.17 11.42 -6.27
N LEU A 58 3.23 10.19 -5.80
CA LEU A 58 4.31 9.25 -6.09
C LEU A 58 4.35 8.86 -7.57
N PHE A 59 3.20 8.72 -8.23
CA PHE A 59 3.14 8.51 -9.68
C PHE A 59 3.83 9.65 -10.43
N THR A 60 3.59 10.92 -10.05
CA THR A 60 4.27 12.06 -10.69
C THR A 60 5.78 12.07 -10.48
N VAL A 61 6.27 11.50 -9.35
CA VAL A 61 7.70 11.33 -9.11
C VAL A 61 8.26 10.27 -10.06
N PHE A 62 7.67 9.08 -10.10
CA PHE A 62 8.20 7.94 -10.85
C PHE A 62 8.05 8.11 -12.37
N VAL A 63 6.95 8.69 -12.83
CA VAL A 63 6.78 9.04 -14.26
C VAL A 63 7.72 10.16 -14.67
N GLY A 64 7.95 11.14 -13.78
CA GLY A 64 8.85 12.25 -14.07
C GLY A 64 10.29 11.82 -14.28
N SER A 65 10.76 10.79 -13.58
CA SER A 65 12.08 10.22 -13.79
C SER A 65 12.22 9.55 -15.16
N ALA A 66 11.11 9.08 -15.74
CA ALA A 66 11.10 8.39 -17.04
C ALA A 66 10.91 9.32 -18.23
N ILE A 67 10.07 10.37 -18.10
CA ILE A 67 9.73 11.29 -19.22
C ILE A 67 10.40 12.66 -19.13
N GLY A 68 10.97 13.02 -17.99
CA GLY A 68 11.62 14.31 -17.78
C GLY A 68 10.66 15.50 -17.77
N GLY A 69 11.14 16.66 -18.23
CA GLY A 69 10.35 17.89 -18.31
C GLY A 69 10.03 18.51 -16.94
N PRO A 70 8.82 19.08 -16.75
CA PRO A 70 8.46 19.74 -15.49
C PRO A 70 8.40 18.82 -14.29
N PHE A 71 8.28 17.51 -14.52
CA PHE A 71 8.23 16.48 -13.48
C PHE A 71 9.59 15.81 -13.25
N ASN A 72 10.65 16.29 -13.89
CA ASN A 72 11.98 15.69 -13.75
C ASN A 72 12.38 15.46 -12.30
N THR A 73 13.13 14.39 -12.08
CA THR A 73 13.65 14.01 -10.75
C THR A 73 15.17 14.01 -10.77
N PRO A 74 15.82 14.29 -9.62
CA PRO A 74 17.29 14.27 -9.50
C PRO A 74 17.90 12.91 -9.87
N GLN A 75 17.16 11.82 -9.58
CA GLN A 75 17.59 10.46 -9.89
C GLN A 75 17.15 10.11 -11.32
N GLN A 76 17.92 10.33 -12.30
CA GLN A 76 17.64 10.05 -13.73
C GLN A 76 17.47 8.53 -14.04
N LEU A 77 16.68 7.83 -13.22
CA LEU A 77 16.44 6.39 -13.32
C LEU A 77 15.14 6.10 -14.08
N ASN A 78 15.13 5.01 -14.83
CA ASN A 78 13.91 4.53 -15.46
C ASN A 78 13.03 3.78 -14.43
N LEU A 79 11.98 4.44 -13.94
CA LEU A 79 11.12 3.92 -12.89
C LEU A 79 9.69 3.59 -13.37
N TRP A 80 9.54 3.17 -14.63
CA TRP A 80 8.23 2.78 -15.19
C TRP A 80 7.51 1.71 -14.37
N GLY A 81 8.22 0.73 -13.81
CA GLY A 81 7.65 -0.30 -12.93
C GLY A 81 7.03 0.32 -11.66
N GLN A 82 7.72 1.28 -11.06
CA GLN A 82 7.21 2.01 -9.89
C GLN A 82 6.00 2.89 -10.26
N ALA A 83 6.05 3.58 -11.39
CA ALA A 83 4.92 4.37 -11.90
C ALA A 83 3.70 3.48 -12.16
N GLY A 84 3.88 2.34 -12.85
CA GLY A 84 2.82 1.36 -13.10
C GLY A 84 2.20 0.83 -11.81
N ARG A 85 3.01 0.56 -10.79
CA ARG A 85 2.52 0.14 -9.46
C ARG A 85 1.57 1.17 -8.84
N GLN A 86 1.85 2.48 -8.98
CA GLN A 86 0.95 3.50 -8.45
C GLN A 86 -0.42 3.49 -9.16
N VAL A 87 -0.45 3.23 -10.46
CA VAL A 87 -1.70 3.09 -11.22
C VAL A 87 -2.56 1.93 -10.65
N PHE A 88 -1.93 0.79 -10.39
CA PHE A 88 -2.63 -0.34 -9.74
C PHE A 88 -3.15 0.02 -8.35
N PHE A 89 -2.33 0.69 -7.54
CA PHE A 89 -2.77 1.13 -6.21
C PHE A 89 -3.95 2.10 -6.29
N ILE A 90 -3.95 3.05 -7.22
CA ILE A 90 -5.07 3.96 -7.43
C ILE A 90 -6.33 3.17 -7.80
N ALA A 91 -6.24 2.26 -8.78
CA ALA A 91 -7.39 1.45 -9.23
C ALA A 91 -7.99 0.62 -8.09
N VAL A 92 -7.15 -0.11 -7.33
CA VAL A 92 -7.63 -0.92 -6.19
C VAL A 92 -8.12 -0.03 -5.04
N SER A 93 -7.53 1.15 -4.84
CA SER A 93 -7.98 2.10 -3.82
C SER A 93 -9.37 2.66 -4.14
N VAL A 94 -9.67 2.96 -5.40
CA VAL A 94 -11.03 3.36 -5.83
C VAL A 94 -12.03 2.23 -5.54
N TYR A 95 -11.69 0.99 -5.90
CA TYR A 95 -12.52 -0.17 -5.59
C TYR A 95 -12.75 -0.33 -4.08
N GLY A 96 -11.70 -0.26 -3.27
CA GLY A 96 -11.76 -0.34 -1.82
C GLY A 96 -12.58 0.78 -1.19
N TRP A 97 -12.43 2.01 -1.71
CA TRP A 97 -13.22 3.17 -1.27
C TRP A 97 -14.71 2.94 -1.46
N VAL A 98 -15.13 2.54 -2.67
CA VAL A 98 -16.53 2.27 -2.96
C VAL A 98 -17.07 1.18 -2.04
N ARG A 99 -16.35 0.08 -1.85
CA ARG A 99 -16.78 -1.02 -0.97
C ARG A 99 -16.94 -0.60 0.49
N TRP A 100 -15.91 0.08 1.04
CA TRP A 100 -15.95 0.50 2.44
C TRP A 100 -16.97 1.61 2.68
N TYR A 101 -17.18 2.49 1.70
CA TYR A 101 -18.23 3.51 1.77
C TYR A 101 -19.63 2.87 1.80
N GLN A 102 -19.88 1.90 0.92
CA GLN A 102 -21.15 1.15 0.88
C GLN A 102 -21.39 0.40 2.18
N TYR A 103 -20.38 -0.29 2.70
CA TYR A 103 -20.46 -1.00 3.98
C TYR A 103 -20.80 -0.02 5.12
N ARG A 104 -20.08 1.09 5.23
CA ARG A 104 -20.33 2.11 6.25
C ARG A 104 -21.73 2.70 6.15
N LYS A 105 -22.26 2.88 4.94
CA LYS A 105 -23.61 3.40 4.74
C LYS A 105 -24.67 2.43 5.23
N SER A 106 -24.51 1.14 4.99
CA SER A 106 -25.45 0.09 5.43
C SER A 106 -25.31 -0.28 6.91
N HIS A 107 -24.16 0.03 7.55
CA HIS A 107 -23.86 -0.27 8.96
C HIS A 107 -23.44 1.01 9.71
N ALA A 108 -24.28 2.05 9.63
CA ALA A 108 -23.94 3.38 10.14
C ALA A 108 -23.62 3.41 11.64
N ALA A 109 -24.28 2.56 12.45
CA ALA A 109 -24.05 2.45 13.88
C ALA A 109 -22.63 1.97 14.24
N GLU A 110 -21.98 1.18 13.38
CA GLU A 110 -20.63 0.68 13.63
C GLU A 110 -19.54 1.74 13.41
N GLY A 111 -19.82 2.79 12.62
CA GLY A 111 -18.88 3.89 12.33
C GLY A 111 -17.59 3.50 11.61
N VAL A 112 -17.49 2.26 11.09
CA VAL A 112 -16.32 1.70 10.41
C VAL A 112 -16.60 1.36 8.95
N GLY A 113 -15.55 1.27 8.14
CA GLY A 113 -15.64 0.99 6.70
C GLY A 113 -15.73 -0.49 6.34
N VAL A 114 -15.36 -1.37 7.27
CA VAL A 114 -15.31 -2.82 7.03
C VAL A 114 -15.24 -3.59 8.35
N ARG A 115 -15.79 -4.80 8.36
CA ARG A 115 -15.53 -5.80 9.40
C ARG A 115 -14.38 -6.72 8.96
N PRO A 116 -13.32 -6.87 9.79
CA PRO A 116 -12.27 -7.83 9.55
C PRO A 116 -12.81 -9.25 9.56
N LYS A 117 -12.41 -10.03 8.57
CA LYS A 117 -12.77 -11.46 8.49
C LYS A 117 -11.68 -12.24 7.76
N TRP A 118 -11.59 -13.52 8.03
CA TRP A 118 -10.79 -14.42 7.20
C TRP A 118 -11.44 -14.64 5.84
N ALA A 119 -10.65 -14.75 4.80
CA ALA A 119 -11.14 -15.10 3.47
C ALA A 119 -11.70 -16.53 3.50
N GLY A 120 -12.86 -16.73 2.90
CA GLY A 120 -13.39 -18.07 2.64
C GLY A 120 -12.53 -18.83 1.61
N ALA A 121 -12.85 -20.11 1.38
CA ALA A 121 -12.09 -20.97 0.45
C ALA A 121 -11.91 -20.33 -0.94
N SER A 122 -12.96 -19.78 -1.52
CA SER A 122 -12.88 -19.07 -2.81
C SER A 122 -11.93 -17.88 -2.77
N GLY A 123 -11.96 -17.07 -1.70
CA GLY A 123 -11.05 -15.93 -1.54
C GLY A 123 -9.59 -16.35 -1.42
N ARG A 124 -9.32 -17.43 -0.68
CA ARG A 124 -7.96 -17.98 -0.55
C ARG A 124 -7.44 -18.54 -1.86
N ILE A 125 -8.33 -19.24 -2.63
CA ILE A 125 -7.99 -19.72 -3.97
C ILE A 125 -7.67 -18.52 -4.89
N GLN A 126 -8.48 -17.45 -4.87
CA GLN A 126 -8.21 -16.24 -5.65
C GLN A 126 -6.85 -15.63 -5.31
N LEU A 127 -6.52 -15.52 -4.01
CA LEU A 127 -5.21 -15.00 -3.58
C LEU A 127 -4.06 -15.91 -4.05
N LEU A 128 -4.21 -17.23 -3.93
CA LEU A 128 -3.18 -18.19 -4.35
C LEU A 128 -2.98 -18.18 -5.87
N VAL A 129 -4.07 -18.28 -6.63
CA VAL A 129 -4.01 -18.23 -8.10
C VAL A 129 -3.46 -16.88 -8.57
N GLY A 130 -3.92 -15.78 -7.96
CA GLY A 130 -3.38 -14.46 -8.23
C GLY A 130 -1.89 -14.34 -7.90
N ALA A 131 -1.44 -14.90 -6.78
CA ALA A 131 -0.03 -14.90 -6.39
C ALA A 131 0.83 -15.63 -7.44
N VAL A 132 0.44 -16.81 -7.87
CA VAL A 132 1.19 -17.58 -8.87
C VAL A 132 1.14 -16.89 -10.24
N ALA A 133 -0.06 -16.54 -10.72
CA ALA A 133 -0.25 -15.99 -12.07
C ALA A 133 0.44 -14.63 -12.24
N LEU A 134 0.21 -13.69 -11.29
CA LEU A 134 0.79 -12.36 -11.36
C LEU A 134 2.30 -12.37 -11.13
N THR A 135 2.80 -13.17 -10.18
CA THR A 135 4.25 -13.28 -9.98
C THR A 135 4.95 -13.84 -11.21
N THR A 136 4.36 -14.86 -11.85
CA THR A 136 4.90 -15.43 -13.10
C THR A 136 4.88 -14.39 -14.22
N LEU A 137 3.76 -13.70 -14.42
CA LEU A 137 3.63 -12.64 -15.43
C LEU A 137 4.67 -11.54 -15.20
N PHE A 138 4.73 -10.98 -14.00
CA PHE A 138 5.64 -9.88 -13.68
C PHE A 138 7.10 -10.32 -13.70
N TYR A 139 7.41 -11.56 -13.34
CA TYR A 139 8.76 -12.10 -13.49
C TYR A 139 9.26 -11.98 -14.94
N PHE A 140 8.47 -12.44 -15.91
CA PHE A 140 8.88 -12.35 -17.33
C PHE A 140 8.95 -10.91 -17.82
N VAL A 141 8.00 -10.06 -17.43
CA VAL A 141 7.99 -8.64 -17.80
C VAL A 141 9.21 -7.92 -17.22
N LEU A 142 9.47 -8.07 -15.92
CA LEU A 142 10.59 -7.39 -15.25
C LEU A 142 11.94 -7.93 -15.71
N LYS A 143 12.03 -9.23 -15.99
CA LYS A 143 13.22 -9.83 -16.60
C LYS A 143 13.51 -9.25 -17.99
N ALA A 144 12.48 -9.08 -18.82
CA ALA A 144 12.61 -8.46 -20.15
C ALA A 144 12.98 -6.97 -20.07
N LEU A 145 12.57 -6.27 -18.99
CA LEU A 145 12.95 -4.88 -18.72
C LEU A 145 14.33 -4.73 -18.06
N GLY A 146 15.05 -5.84 -17.82
CA GLY A 146 16.40 -5.81 -17.27
C GLY A 146 16.46 -5.57 -15.76
N SER A 147 15.42 -5.97 -14.98
CA SER A 147 15.48 -5.89 -13.53
C SER A 147 16.64 -6.73 -12.97
N TRP A 148 17.30 -6.19 -11.95
CA TRP A 148 18.39 -6.89 -11.24
C TRP A 148 17.91 -8.11 -10.45
N GLY A 149 16.71 -8.04 -9.86
CA GLY A 149 16.13 -9.12 -9.06
C GLY A 149 14.69 -9.45 -9.48
N PRO A 150 14.47 -9.91 -10.75
CA PRO A 150 13.15 -9.96 -11.34
C PRO A 150 12.13 -10.81 -10.56
N LEU A 151 12.57 -11.85 -9.86
CA LEU A 151 11.67 -12.67 -9.04
C LEU A 151 11.26 -11.95 -7.75
N ALA A 152 12.20 -11.30 -7.07
CA ALA A 152 11.91 -10.53 -5.86
C ALA A 152 11.00 -9.32 -6.18
N ASP A 153 11.32 -8.58 -7.24
CA ASP A 153 10.53 -7.44 -7.70
C ASP A 153 9.11 -7.87 -8.11
N ALA A 154 8.98 -8.99 -8.83
CA ALA A 154 7.70 -9.55 -9.23
C ALA A 154 6.85 -9.95 -8.01
N TRP A 155 7.46 -10.56 -6.98
CA TRP A 155 6.77 -10.90 -5.74
C TRP A 155 6.33 -9.65 -4.97
N ILE A 156 7.22 -8.65 -4.82
CA ILE A 156 6.90 -7.39 -4.14
C ILE A 156 5.73 -6.69 -4.82
N LEU A 157 5.74 -6.62 -6.16
CA LEU A 157 4.66 -6.01 -6.93
C LEU A 157 3.34 -6.80 -6.79
N THR A 158 3.38 -8.11 -6.98
CA THR A 158 2.22 -9.02 -6.84
C THR A 158 1.64 -8.94 -5.44
N GLY A 159 2.48 -9.10 -4.42
CA GLY A 159 2.06 -9.06 -3.02
C GLY A 159 1.41 -7.73 -2.67
N SER A 160 1.97 -6.61 -3.13
CA SER A 160 1.40 -5.28 -2.92
C SER A 160 -0.01 -5.15 -3.51
N ILE A 161 -0.24 -5.66 -4.72
CA ILE A 161 -1.56 -5.67 -5.39
C ILE A 161 -2.55 -6.54 -4.60
N LEU A 162 -2.16 -7.77 -4.28
CA LEU A 162 -3.03 -8.71 -3.58
C LEU A 162 -3.34 -8.27 -2.14
N ALA A 163 -2.36 -7.70 -1.44
CA ALA A 163 -2.59 -7.15 -0.10
C ALA A 163 -3.57 -5.98 -0.14
N THR A 164 -3.41 -5.04 -1.07
CA THR A 164 -4.35 -3.91 -1.22
C THR A 164 -5.75 -4.40 -1.59
N TYR A 165 -5.86 -5.40 -2.47
CA TYR A 165 -7.13 -6.05 -2.80
C TYR A 165 -7.75 -6.75 -1.59
N GLY A 166 -6.97 -7.52 -0.83
CA GLY A 166 -7.41 -8.20 0.40
C GLY A 166 -7.91 -7.20 1.45
N MET A 167 -7.22 -6.06 1.62
CA MET A 167 -7.66 -4.95 2.47
C MET A 167 -9.03 -4.42 2.01
N ALA A 168 -9.23 -4.20 0.71
CA ALA A 168 -10.50 -3.74 0.16
C ALA A 168 -11.65 -4.73 0.42
N ARG A 169 -11.34 -6.03 0.51
CA ARG A 169 -12.28 -7.12 0.84
C ARG A 169 -12.50 -7.29 2.35
N GLY A 170 -11.68 -6.64 3.19
CA GLY A 170 -11.68 -6.81 4.64
C GLY A 170 -11.08 -8.14 5.12
N TRP A 171 -10.24 -8.78 4.31
CA TRP A 171 -9.61 -10.06 4.64
C TRP A 171 -8.37 -9.88 5.51
N VAL A 172 -8.28 -10.57 6.62
CA VAL A 172 -7.12 -10.48 7.54
C VAL A 172 -5.82 -10.92 6.86
N GLU A 173 -5.92 -11.83 5.89
CA GLU A 173 -4.79 -12.34 5.10
C GLU A 173 -3.97 -11.23 4.44
N PHE A 174 -4.53 -10.05 4.18
CA PHE A 174 -3.76 -8.98 3.52
C PHE A 174 -2.55 -8.53 4.35
N TRP A 175 -2.63 -8.59 5.67
CA TRP A 175 -1.51 -8.29 6.55
C TRP A 175 -0.40 -9.32 6.41
N LEU A 176 -0.75 -10.61 6.30
CA LEU A 176 0.22 -11.69 6.07
C LEU A 176 0.93 -11.54 4.73
N ILE A 177 0.19 -11.08 3.70
CA ILE A 177 0.77 -10.80 2.39
C ILE A 177 1.77 -9.64 2.49
N TRP A 178 1.44 -8.54 3.20
CA TRP A 178 2.38 -7.44 3.44
C TRP A 178 3.62 -7.91 4.21
N ILE A 179 3.47 -8.73 5.25
CA ILE A 179 4.61 -9.33 5.97
C ILE A 179 5.51 -10.11 4.98
N SER A 180 4.93 -10.90 4.09
CA SER A 180 5.71 -11.64 3.09
C SER A 180 6.42 -10.73 2.07
N VAL A 181 5.82 -9.59 1.72
CA VAL A 181 6.45 -8.56 0.88
C VAL A 181 7.67 -7.96 1.59
N ASP A 182 7.55 -7.63 2.87
CA ASP A 182 8.65 -7.06 3.65
C ASP A 182 9.78 -8.08 3.88
N LEU A 183 9.45 -9.35 4.11
CA LEU A 183 10.43 -10.45 4.25
C LEU A 183 11.27 -10.66 2.98
N VAL A 184 10.73 -10.37 1.80
CA VAL A 184 11.47 -10.40 0.54
C VAL A 184 12.14 -9.05 0.27
N GLY A 185 11.43 -7.95 0.53
CA GLY A 185 11.88 -6.59 0.22
C GLY A 185 13.11 -6.17 1.02
N VAL A 186 13.12 -6.39 2.35
CA VAL A 186 14.23 -5.98 3.20
C VAL A 186 15.57 -6.63 2.77
N PRO A 187 15.67 -7.97 2.62
CA PRO A 187 16.90 -8.59 2.15
C PRO A 187 17.32 -8.16 0.74
N THR A 188 16.34 -7.94 -0.15
CA THR A 188 16.61 -7.50 -1.52
C THR A 188 17.24 -6.11 -1.53
N LEU A 189 16.68 -5.16 -0.76
CA LEU A 189 17.20 -3.80 -0.64
C LEU A 189 18.57 -3.76 0.04
N LEU A 190 18.82 -4.59 1.07
CA LEU A 190 20.13 -4.70 1.71
C LEU A 190 21.20 -5.20 0.72
N ARG A 191 20.88 -6.23 -0.08
CA ARG A 191 21.79 -6.76 -1.12
C ARG A 191 22.06 -5.75 -2.23
N ALA A 192 21.09 -4.89 -2.53
CA ALA A 192 21.25 -3.80 -3.49
C ALA A 192 22.00 -2.58 -2.92
N GLY A 193 22.40 -2.58 -1.64
CA GLY A 193 23.07 -1.45 -1.00
C GLY A 193 22.14 -0.28 -0.67
N LEU A 194 20.83 -0.47 -0.77
CA LEU A 194 19.80 0.57 -0.52
C LEU A 194 19.38 0.58 0.96
N TYR A 195 20.35 0.85 1.85
CA TYR A 195 20.14 0.78 3.30
C TYR A 195 19.02 1.67 3.84
N PRO A 196 18.84 2.95 3.40
CA PRO A 196 17.73 3.78 3.86
C PRO A 196 16.36 3.19 3.51
N SER A 197 16.23 2.64 2.30
CA SER A 197 14.99 1.99 1.85
C SER A 197 14.74 0.69 2.61
N ALA A 198 15.78 -0.11 2.88
CA ALA A 198 15.67 -1.31 3.70
C ALA A 198 15.21 -1.01 5.13
N LEU A 199 15.74 0.05 5.74
CA LEU A 199 15.30 0.52 7.06
C LEU A 199 13.83 0.94 7.05
N LEU A 200 13.39 1.68 6.02
CA LEU A 200 12.01 2.10 5.87
C LEU A 200 11.06 0.88 5.75
N TYR A 201 11.43 -0.12 4.96
CA TYR A 201 10.68 -1.38 4.86
C TYR A 201 10.63 -2.13 6.19
N ALA A 202 11.74 -2.16 6.96
CA ALA A 202 11.74 -2.76 8.29
C ALA A 202 10.79 -2.03 9.26
N VAL A 203 10.75 -0.69 9.22
CA VAL A 203 9.80 0.11 10.00
C VAL A 203 8.36 -0.19 9.59
N TYR A 204 8.06 -0.26 8.29
CA TYR A 204 6.75 -0.68 7.80
C TYR A 204 6.42 -2.11 8.23
N GLY A 205 7.39 -3.04 8.23
CA GLY A 205 7.21 -4.41 8.70
C GLY A 205 6.73 -4.48 10.16
N VAL A 206 7.30 -3.66 11.06
CA VAL A 206 6.81 -3.55 12.45
C VAL A 206 5.36 -3.06 12.48
N PHE A 207 5.05 -2.03 11.69
CA PHE A 207 3.67 -1.50 11.59
C PHE A 207 2.69 -2.55 11.05
N VAL A 208 3.10 -3.32 10.04
CA VAL A 208 2.28 -4.37 9.42
C VAL A 208 1.99 -5.50 10.41
N ILE A 209 2.98 -5.92 11.20
CA ILE A 209 2.80 -6.93 12.26
C ILE A 209 1.82 -6.40 13.32
N TRP A 210 1.96 -5.16 13.74
CA TRP A 210 1.03 -4.54 14.69
C TRP A 210 -0.39 -4.47 14.12
N GLY A 211 -0.55 -4.03 12.88
CA GLY A 211 -1.84 -4.00 12.17
C GLY A 211 -2.48 -5.39 12.08
N PHE A 212 -1.67 -6.42 11.79
CA PHE A 212 -2.14 -7.80 11.79
C PHE A 212 -2.72 -8.22 13.16
N VAL A 213 -1.99 -7.94 14.25
CA VAL A 213 -2.46 -8.28 15.61
C VAL A 213 -3.76 -7.55 15.95
N VAL A 214 -3.88 -6.27 15.59
CA VAL A 214 -5.10 -5.48 15.79
C VAL A 214 -6.27 -6.10 15.03
N TRP A 215 -6.11 -6.38 13.74
CA TRP A 215 -7.17 -6.95 12.91
C TRP A 215 -7.53 -8.38 13.29
N LEU A 216 -6.54 -9.18 13.71
CA LEU A 216 -6.78 -10.53 14.22
C LEU A 216 -7.66 -10.54 15.47
N ARG A 217 -7.38 -9.63 16.41
CA ARG A 217 -8.21 -9.47 17.62
C ARG A 217 -9.64 -9.06 17.26
N LEU A 218 -9.80 -8.08 16.36
CA LEU A 218 -11.11 -7.63 15.90
C LEU A 218 -11.87 -8.74 15.18
N ALA A 219 -11.21 -9.52 14.31
CA ALA A 219 -11.85 -10.63 13.61
C ALA A 219 -12.31 -11.77 14.56
N ARG A 220 -11.61 -11.96 15.69
CA ARG A 220 -12.01 -12.92 16.71
C ARG A 220 -13.21 -12.41 17.52
N ASN A 221 -13.20 -11.15 17.93
CA ASN A 221 -14.25 -10.57 18.76
C ASN A 221 -15.54 -10.28 17.98
N GLU A 222 -15.46 -10.05 16.67
CA GLU A 222 -16.61 -9.78 15.80
C GLU A 222 -17.10 -11.05 15.06
N GLY A 223 -16.47 -12.22 15.29
CA GLY A 223 -16.86 -13.53 14.73
C GLY A 223 -18.03 -14.16 15.47
N PRO A 224 -18.62 -15.26 14.92
CA PRO A 224 -19.71 -16.00 15.58
C PRO A 224 -19.39 -16.43 17.01
N ASP A 225 -18.11 -16.74 17.28
CA ASP A 225 -17.64 -17.17 18.61
C ASP A 225 -17.50 -16.00 19.60
N GLY A 226 -17.44 -14.74 19.13
CA GLY A 226 -17.34 -13.54 19.97
C GLY A 226 -18.69 -12.98 20.40
N ALA A 227 -19.79 -13.39 19.74
CA ALA A 227 -21.14 -12.98 20.09
C ALA A 227 -21.64 -13.61 21.39
N ASP A 228 -21.02 -14.73 21.81
CA ASP A 228 -21.36 -15.48 23.01
C ASP A 228 -20.44 -15.18 24.22
N ASP A 229 -19.50 -14.22 24.11
CA ASP A 229 -18.64 -13.82 25.21
C ASP A 229 -19.41 -12.90 26.17
N PRO A 230 -19.71 -13.36 27.41
CA PRO A 230 -20.46 -12.58 28.40
C PRO A 230 -19.79 -11.26 28.79
N SER A 231 -18.47 -11.13 28.58
CA SER A 231 -17.72 -9.91 28.87
C SER A 231 -18.01 -8.78 27.86
N VAL A 232 -18.46 -9.11 26.64
CA VAL A 232 -18.83 -8.15 25.59
C VAL A 232 -20.24 -7.60 25.81
N GLN A 233 -21.12 -8.39 26.43
CA GLN A 233 -22.49 -7.96 26.75
C GLN A 233 -22.55 -6.99 27.95
N ALA A 234 -21.56 -7.02 28.83
CA ALA A 234 -21.52 -6.16 30.02
C ALA A 234 -21.09 -4.72 29.77
N VAL A 235 -20.57 -4.40 28.59
CA VAL A 235 -20.10 -3.03 28.21
C VAL A 235 -21.18 -2.25 27.47
N GLY A 236 -22.30 -2.86 27.11
CA GLY A 236 -23.41 -2.25 26.35
C GLY A 236 -24.70 -2.05 27.20
N ALA A 237 -24.65 -2.28 28.49
CA ALA A 237 -25.71 -1.98 29.47
C ALA A 237 -25.21 -0.89 30.44
#